data_64201814bd3e8b1f6d0091fdd78824de
#
_entry.id   64201814bd3e8b1f6d0091fdd78824de
#
_cell.length_a   1.000
_cell.length_b   1.000
_cell.length_c   1.000
_cell.angle_alpha   90.00
_cell.angle_beta   90.00
_cell.angle_gamma   90.00
#
_symmetry.space_group_name_H-M   'P 1'
#
loop_
_entity.id
_entity.type
_entity.pdbx_description
1 polymer ?
#
loop_
_entity_poly.entity_id
_entity_poly.type
_entity_poly.pdbx_seq_one_letter_code
_entity_poly.pdbx_strand_id
1 'polypeptide(L)'
;MPLRILLVEDDARLAEMVRSYLEKAGFEVGVSATARDGLKRARADGFDAMVLDLMLPDQDGLEVCRALRAESDLPILMLTARGDDEDRIVGLELGADDYLAKPFNPRELLARLKAILRRRSGARVGERRRPPLRFGRLEIDKDARVVRVAGAERALTSYQFDLLCALADAAGRVMSRERLMEKVKGEALEAFDRSIDVHVARIRAAIEDDPKRPRRILTVRGAGYVFARAQDEDA
;
A
#
# COMPACT_ATOMS: atom_id res chain seq x y z
N MET A 1 13.66 -11.51 14.79
CA MET A 1 14.50 -10.32 14.58
C MET A 1 13.59 -9.10 14.57
N PRO A 2 14.03 -7.93 15.06
CA PRO A 2 13.26 -6.71 14.92
C PRO A 2 13.06 -6.36 13.45
N LEU A 3 11.90 -5.78 13.11
CA LEU A 3 11.65 -5.28 11.76
C LEU A 3 12.47 -4.01 11.52
N ARG A 4 13.02 -3.88 10.31
CA ARG A 4 13.95 -2.82 9.92
C ARG A 4 13.24 -1.75 9.09
N ILE A 5 13.29 -0.52 9.51
CA ILE A 5 12.64 0.62 8.86
C ILE A 5 13.71 1.56 8.31
N LEU A 6 13.60 1.95 7.06
CA LEU A 6 14.39 3.02 6.46
C LEU A 6 13.60 4.33 6.55
N LEU A 7 14.14 5.31 7.26
CA LEU A 7 13.62 6.67 7.32
C LEU A 7 14.46 7.57 6.39
N VAL A 8 13.82 8.16 5.39
CA VAL A 8 14.45 9.13 4.48
C VAL A 8 13.85 10.48 4.76
N GLU A 9 14.60 11.34 5.47
CA GLU A 9 14.17 12.63 5.99
C GLU A 9 15.39 13.52 6.16
N ASP A 10 15.38 14.72 5.62
CA ASP A 10 16.50 15.67 5.68
C ASP A 10 16.51 16.55 6.94
N ASP A 11 15.33 16.78 7.55
CA ASP A 11 15.27 17.44 8.86
C ASP A 11 15.81 16.50 9.95
N ALA A 12 17.02 16.80 10.41
CA ALA A 12 17.72 15.99 11.42
C ALA A 12 16.96 15.90 12.76
N ARG A 13 16.19 16.93 13.13
CA ARG A 13 15.41 16.92 14.39
C ARG A 13 14.20 16.03 14.27
N LEU A 14 13.47 16.13 13.14
CA LEU A 14 12.34 15.27 12.85
C LEU A 14 12.79 13.81 12.71
N ALA A 15 13.88 13.57 11.96
CA ALA A 15 14.45 12.24 11.80
C ALA A 15 14.83 11.59 13.13
N GLU A 16 15.50 12.33 14.03
CA GLU A 16 15.88 11.82 15.35
C GLU A 16 14.66 11.55 16.24
N MET A 17 13.67 12.43 16.23
CA MET A 17 12.41 12.23 16.97
C MET A 17 11.67 10.98 16.50
N VAL A 18 11.53 10.80 15.17
CA VAL A 18 10.87 9.63 14.58
C VAL A 18 11.67 8.35 14.86
N ARG A 19 13.00 8.39 14.66
CA ARG A 19 13.89 7.27 14.96
C ARG A 19 13.72 6.80 16.41
N SER A 20 13.92 7.70 17.37
CA SER A 20 13.81 7.38 18.80
C SER A 20 12.44 6.80 19.16
N TYR A 21 11.37 7.32 18.55
CA TYR A 21 10.02 6.84 18.80
C TYR A 21 9.80 5.42 18.25
N LEU A 22 10.26 5.14 17.04
CA LEU A 22 10.15 3.81 16.42
C LEU A 22 11.03 2.76 17.09
N GLU A 23 12.26 3.14 17.52
CA GLU A 23 13.16 2.25 18.28
C GLU A 23 12.54 1.84 19.62
N LYS A 24 11.90 2.77 20.33
CA LYS A 24 11.11 2.46 21.55
C LYS A 24 9.94 1.52 21.28
N ALA A 25 9.42 1.52 20.07
CA ALA A 25 8.35 0.60 19.64
C ALA A 25 8.88 -0.77 19.16
N GLY A 26 10.20 -1.01 19.22
CA GLY A 26 10.84 -2.29 18.92
C GLY A 26 11.30 -2.46 17.47
N PHE A 27 11.40 -1.38 16.69
CA PHE A 27 11.96 -1.39 15.33
C PHE A 27 13.47 -1.11 15.35
N GLU A 28 14.17 -1.56 14.31
CA GLU A 28 15.50 -1.11 13.96
C GLU A 28 15.37 -0.03 12.88
N VAL A 29 15.96 1.16 13.09
CA VAL A 29 15.74 2.30 12.19
C VAL A 29 17.06 2.75 11.58
N GLY A 30 17.14 2.67 10.23
CA GLY A 30 18.17 3.32 9.44
C GLY A 30 17.69 4.69 8.98
N VAL A 31 18.54 5.72 9.07
CA VAL A 31 18.21 7.08 8.63
C VAL A 31 19.08 7.46 7.44
N SER A 32 18.47 8.08 6.43
CA SER A 32 19.12 8.72 5.29
C SER A 32 18.60 10.15 5.15
N ALA A 33 19.50 11.11 4.96
CA ALA A 33 19.12 12.52 4.79
C ALA A 33 18.92 12.92 3.33
N THR A 34 19.08 12.00 2.37
CA THR A 34 18.98 12.26 0.94
C THR A 34 18.27 11.13 0.22
N ALA A 35 17.60 11.45 -0.86
CA ALA A 35 16.93 10.49 -1.75
C ALA A 35 17.91 9.44 -2.30
N ARG A 36 19.08 9.89 -2.77
CA ARG A 36 20.11 9.04 -3.38
C ARG A 36 20.62 7.99 -2.39
N ASP A 37 20.94 8.39 -1.15
CA ASP A 37 21.37 7.45 -0.11
C ASP A 37 20.22 6.52 0.28
N GLY A 38 19.01 7.05 0.43
CA GLY A 38 17.80 6.28 0.70
C GLY A 38 17.56 5.18 -0.33
N LEU A 39 17.59 5.50 -1.62
CA LEU A 39 17.46 4.51 -2.70
C LEU A 39 18.55 3.45 -2.68
N LYS A 40 19.80 3.86 -2.51
CA LYS A 40 20.94 2.93 -2.43
C LYS A 40 20.75 1.92 -1.29
N ARG A 41 20.37 2.40 -0.11
CA ARG A 41 20.16 1.55 1.06
C ARG A 41 18.91 0.69 0.97
N ALA A 42 17.84 1.19 0.42
CA ALA A 42 16.62 0.42 0.17
C ALA A 42 16.88 -0.83 -0.69
N ARG A 43 17.83 -0.72 -1.64
CA ARG A 43 18.23 -1.84 -2.52
C ARG A 43 19.16 -2.84 -1.84
N ALA A 44 20.03 -2.37 -0.95
CA ALA A 44 21.14 -3.17 -0.40
C ALA A 44 20.83 -3.79 0.97
N ASP A 45 20.11 -3.09 1.85
CA ASP A 45 20.16 -3.36 3.29
C ASP A 45 19.02 -4.23 3.83
N GLY A 46 18.06 -4.66 3.01
CA GLY A 46 16.97 -5.56 3.43
C GLY A 46 16.05 -4.96 4.49
N PHE A 47 15.52 -3.76 4.25
CA PHE A 47 14.50 -3.13 5.07
C PHE A 47 13.13 -3.76 4.86
N ASP A 48 12.26 -3.67 5.87
CA ASP A 48 10.89 -4.17 5.84
C ASP A 48 9.88 -3.13 5.40
N ALA A 49 10.17 -1.83 5.60
CA ALA A 49 9.42 -0.70 5.08
C ALA A 49 10.30 0.55 4.99
N MET A 50 9.84 1.52 4.20
CA MET A 50 10.42 2.86 4.08
C MET A 50 9.41 3.91 4.54
N VAL A 51 9.88 4.89 5.31
CA VAL A 51 9.21 6.17 5.57
C VAL A 51 9.96 7.20 4.75
N LEU A 52 9.27 7.87 3.84
CA LEU A 52 9.88 8.70 2.79
C LEU A 52 9.29 10.11 2.80
N ASP A 53 10.14 11.11 3.06
CA ASP A 53 9.76 12.50 2.83
C ASP A 53 9.69 12.80 1.32
N LEU A 54 8.71 13.58 0.92
CA LEU A 54 8.60 14.06 -0.46
C LEU A 54 9.56 15.22 -0.75
N MET A 55 9.81 16.08 0.24
CA MET A 55 10.59 17.30 0.10
C MET A 55 12.06 17.07 0.47
N LEU A 56 12.77 16.25 -0.32
CA LEU A 56 14.19 16.00 -0.10
C LEU A 56 15.07 16.98 -0.89
N PRO A 57 16.27 17.33 -0.39
CA PRO A 57 17.11 18.39 -0.99
C PRO A 57 17.73 18.02 -2.34
N ASP A 58 17.86 16.74 -2.64
CA ASP A 58 18.58 16.24 -3.83
C ASP A 58 17.67 15.65 -4.91
N GLN A 59 16.45 15.23 -4.57
CA GLN A 59 15.51 14.66 -5.52
C GLN A 59 14.10 14.59 -4.91
N ASP A 60 13.07 14.76 -5.73
CA ASP A 60 11.67 14.59 -5.32
C ASP A 60 11.40 13.15 -4.82
N GLY A 61 10.75 13.02 -3.65
CA GLY A 61 10.38 11.74 -3.09
C GLY A 61 9.41 10.93 -3.97
N LEU A 62 8.60 11.58 -4.81
CA LEU A 62 7.77 10.91 -5.82
C LEU A 62 8.61 10.15 -6.85
N GLU A 63 9.74 10.72 -7.29
CA GLU A 63 10.67 10.04 -8.19
C GLU A 63 11.36 8.86 -7.50
N VAL A 64 11.71 9.01 -6.21
CA VAL A 64 12.24 7.90 -5.39
C VAL A 64 11.25 6.75 -5.34
N CYS A 65 9.98 7.04 -5.07
CA CYS A 65 8.92 6.04 -5.04
C CYS A 65 8.78 5.34 -6.39
N ARG A 66 8.72 6.11 -7.48
CA ARG A 66 8.64 5.55 -8.84
C ARG A 66 9.80 4.62 -9.17
N ALA A 67 11.03 5.06 -8.87
CA ALA A 67 12.23 4.27 -9.12
C ALA A 67 12.22 2.97 -8.31
N LEU A 68 11.83 3.03 -7.03
CA LEU A 68 11.78 1.85 -6.17
C LEU A 68 10.68 0.87 -6.61
N ARG A 69 9.52 1.35 -7.05
CA ARG A 69 8.41 0.50 -7.52
C ARG A 69 8.69 -0.24 -8.83
N ALA A 70 9.63 0.22 -9.62
CA ALA A 70 10.06 -0.48 -10.82
C ALA A 70 10.78 -1.81 -10.51
N GLU A 71 11.30 -1.97 -9.29
CA GLU A 71 12.19 -3.07 -8.92
C GLU A 71 11.89 -3.72 -7.54
N SER A 72 10.97 -3.14 -6.73
CA SER A 72 10.73 -3.60 -5.36
C SER A 72 9.30 -3.33 -4.89
N ASP A 73 8.76 -4.29 -4.13
CA ASP A 73 7.51 -4.19 -3.39
C ASP A 73 7.71 -3.70 -1.94
N LEU A 74 8.85 -3.06 -1.64
CA LEU A 74 9.12 -2.52 -0.30
C LEU A 74 8.00 -1.56 0.10
N PRO A 75 7.28 -1.79 1.21
CA PRO A 75 6.22 -0.90 1.65
C PRO A 75 6.73 0.53 1.90
N ILE A 76 6.01 1.53 1.37
CA ILE A 76 6.38 2.96 1.49
C ILE A 76 5.25 3.73 2.15
N LEU A 77 5.57 4.37 3.29
CA LEU A 77 4.76 5.42 3.91
C LEU A 77 5.35 6.78 3.54
N MET A 78 4.61 7.59 2.79
CA MET A 78 5.05 8.93 2.40
C MET A 78 4.75 9.96 3.48
N LEU A 79 5.69 10.88 3.70
CA LEU A 79 5.48 12.09 4.50
C LEU A 79 5.28 13.26 3.53
N THR A 80 4.21 14.05 3.69
CA THR A 80 3.84 15.15 2.79
C THR A 80 3.64 16.45 3.54
N ALA A 81 3.82 17.60 2.91
CA ALA A 81 3.39 18.87 3.46
C ALA A 81 1.85 18.93 3.53
N ARG A 82 1.32 19.68 4.51
CA ARG A 82 -0.12 19.85 4.69
C ARG A 82 -0.68 20.73 3.56
N GLY A 83 -1.60 20.18 2.75
CA GLY A 83 -2.29 20.95 1.70
C GLY A 83 -2.06 20.46 0.26
N ASP A 84 -1.10 19.57 0.03
CA ASP A 84 -0.83 19.03 -1.30
C ASP A 84 -1.66 17.76 -1.57
N ASP A 85 -2.97 17.95 -1.78
CA ASP A 85 -3.84 16.84 -2.20
C ASP A 85 -3.42 16.27 -3.55
N GLU A 86 -2.81 17.07 -4.42
CA GLU A 86 -2.28 16.62 -5.71
C GLU A 86 -1.08 15.69 -5.52
N ASP A 87 -0.09 16.06 -4.72
CA ASP A 87 1.09 15.22 -4.43
C ASP A 87 0.71 13.92 -3.73
N ARG A 88 -0.32 13.97 -2.86
CA ARG A 88 -0.88 12.80 -2.20
C ARG A 88 -1.48 11.81 -3.19
N ILE A 89 -2.29 12.32 -4.14
CA ILE A 89 -2.90 11.51 -5.21
C ILE A 89 -1.82 10.93 -6.09
N VAL A 90 -0.86 11.76 -6.53
CA VAL A 90 0.27 11.33 -7.37
C VAL A 90 1.13 10.29 -6.66
N GLY A 91 1.45 10.47 -5.37
CA GLY A 91 2.22 9.49 -4.59
C GLY A 91 1.54 8.11 -4.51
N LEU A 92 0.23 8.08 -4.27
CA LEU A 92 -0.55 6.85 -4.29
C LEU A 92 -0.66 6.26 -5.69
N GLU A 93 -0.78 7.10 -6.72
CA GLU A 93 -0.72 6.67 -8.13
C GLU A 93 0.63 6.08 -8.50
N LEU A 94 1.72 6.54 -7.93
CA LEU A 94 3.06 5.99 -8.12
C LEU A 94 3.31 4.72 -7.32
N GLY A 95 2.40 4.34 -6.40
CA GLY A 95 2.43 3.07 -5.69
C GLY A 95 2.83 3.13 -4.23
N ALA A 96 2.79 4.30 -3.58
CA ALA A 96 2.90 4.37 -2.13
C ALA A 96 1.78 3.56 -1.45
N ASP A 97 2.08 2.97 -0.30
CA ASP A 97 1.12 2.15 0.45
C ASP A 97 0.23 3.00 1.37
N ASP A 98 0.74 4.10 1.85
CA ASP A 98 0.01 5.11 2.64
C ASP A 98 0.77 6.44 2.65
N TYR A 99 0.14 7.48 3.17
CA TYR A 99 0.76 8.80 3.34
C TYR A 99 0.38 9.38 4.72
N LEU A 100 1.19 10.35 5.17
CA LEU A 100 0.98 11.06 6.42
C LEU A 100 1.38 12.53 6.25
N ALA A 101 0.44 13.45 6.51
CA ALA A 101 0.68 14.88 6.36
C ALA A 101 1.50 15.44 7.54
N LYS A 102 2.51 16.26 7.26
CA LYS A 102 3.25 17.06 8.25
C LYS A 102 2.45 18.33 8.61
N PRO A 103 2.38 18.73 9.89
CA PRO A 103 2.91 18.06 11.06
C PRO A 103 2.05 16.89 11.51
N PHE A 104 2.65 15.80 11.97
CA PHE A 104 1.96 14.59 12.38
C PHE A 104 2.22 14.21 13.84
N ASN A 105 1.35 13.37 14.38
CA ASN A 105 1.57 12.73 15.67
C ASN A 105 2.41 11.45 15.46
N PRO A 106 3.54 11.25 16.21
CA PRO A 106 4.34 10.02 16.11
C PRO A 106 3.54 8.73 16.35
N ARG A 107 2.45 8.78 17.14
CA ARG A 107 1.54 7.64 17.33
C ARG A 107 0.82 7.28 16.04
N GLU A 108 0.41 8.27 15.24
CA GLU A 108 -0.23 8.05 13.95
C GLU A 108 0.73 7.41 12.96
N LEU A 109 1.96 7.95 12.86
CA LEU A 109 3.02 7.36 12.04
C LEU A 109 3.24 5.88 12.40
N LEU A 110 3.36 5.56 13.68
CA LEU A 110 3.54 4.19 14.16
C LEU A 110 2.34 3.29 13.81
N ALA A 111 1.11 3.79 13.97
CA ALA A 111 -0.10 3.03 13.64
C ALA A 111 -0.16 2.69 12.15
N ARG A 112 0.10 3.68 11.28
CA ARG A 112 0.15 3.50 9.82
C ARG A 112 1.27 2.55 9.40
N LEU A 113 2.46 2.72 9.95
CA LEU A 113 3.60 1.84 9.68
C LEU A 113 3.32 0.39 10.10
N LYS A 114 2.74 0.16 11.28
CA LYS A 114 2.31 -1.17 11.71
C LYS A 114 1.23 -1.76 10.80
N ALA A 115 0.30 -0.95 10.30
CA ALA A 115 -0.72 -1.40 9.36
C ALA A 115 -0.09 -1.88 8.04
N ILE A 116 0.88 -1.13 7.50
CA ILE A 116 1.62 -1.48 6.28
C ILE A 116 2.43 -2.78 6.49
N LEU A 117 3.18 -2.89 7.59
CA LEU A 117 4.02 -4.05 7.90
C LEU A 117 3.22 -5.34 8.15
N ARG A 118 2.06 -5.25 8.83
CA ARG A 118 1.17 -6.39 9.06
C ARG A 118 0.75 -7.04 7.74
N ARG A 119 0.60 -6.27 6.70
CA ARG A 119 0.24 -6.74 5.35
C ARG A 119 1.32 -7.63 4.75
N ARG A 120 2.61 -7.34 4.99
CA ARG A 120 3.73 -8.15 4.51
C ARG A 120 3.88 -9.47 5.30
N SER A 121 3.51 -9.46 6.57
CA SER A 121 3.67 -10.61 7.49
C SER A 121 2.57 -11.68 7.34
N GLY A 122 1.70 -11.61 6.35
CA GLY A 122 0.58 -12.54 6.12
C GLY A 122 0.95 -14.01 5.87
N ALA A 123 2.23 -14.36 5.85
CA ALA A 123 2.71 -15.73 5.84
C ALA A 123 2.83 -16.26 7.28
N ARG A 124 1.74 -16.70 7.89
CA ARG A 124 1.80 -17.57 9.08
C ARG A 124 2.42 -18.91 8.66
N VAL A 125 3.66 -19.10 9.06
CA VAL A 125 4.33 -20.39 8.97
C VAL A 125 3.56 -21.39 9.82
N GLY A 126 2.90 -22.38 9.19
CA GLY A 126 2.30 -23.51 9.89
C GLY A 126 0.80 -23.78 9.69
N GLU A 127 0.03 -22.90 9.06
CA GLU A 127 -1.36 -23.20 8.71
C GLU A 127 -1.44 -23.91 7.33
N ARG A 128 -2.35 -24.90 7.20
CA ARG A 128 -2.64 -25.55 5.92
C ARG A 128 -2.91 -24.48 4.87
N ARG A 129 -2.13 -24.45 3.79
CA ARG A 129 -2.33 -23.56 2.65
C ARG A 129 -3.80 -23.55 2.24
N ARG A 130 -4.43 -22.41 2.31
CA ARG A 130 -5.78 -22.23 1.82
C ARG A 130 -5.76 -22.29 0.28
N PRO A 131 -6.72 -22.95 -0.35
CA PRO A 131 -6.80 -22.90 -1.81
C PRO A 131 -6.97 -21.45 -2.25
N PRO A 132 -6.34 -21.05 -3.37
CA PRO A 132 -6.51 -19.70 -3.89
C PRO A 132 -7.97 -19.44 -4.25
N LEU A 133 -8.42 -18.19 -4.03
CA LEU A 133 -9.73 -17.76 -4.49
C LEU A 133 -9.72 -17.69 -6.02
N ARG A 134 -10.76 -18.22 -6.65
CA ARG A 134 -10.89 -18.22 -8.12
C ARG A 134 -12.20 -17.57 -8.53
N PHE A 135 -12.09 -16.63 -9.49
CA PHE A 135 -13.21 -15.91 -10.09
C PHE A 135 -12.96 -15.85 -11.60
N GLY A 136 -13.47 -16.84 -12.33
CA GLY A 136 -13.13 -17.02 -13.73
C GLY A 136 -11.62 -17.15 -13.93
N ARG A 137 -11.02 -16.28 -14.75
CA ARG A 137 -9.58 -16.26 -15.01
C ARG A 137 -8.73 -15.59 -13.93
N LEU A 138 -9.36 -14.93 -12.95
CA LEU A 138 -8.66 -14.30 -11.83
C LEU A 138 -8.44 -15.31 -10.70
N GLU A 139 -7.21 -15.43 -10.26
CA GLU A 139 -6.78 -16.25 -9.12
C GLU A 139 -6.08 -15.36 -8.09
N ILE A 140 -6.47 -15.48 -6.80
CA ILE A 140 -5.91 -14.74 -5.69
C ILE A 140 -5.39 -15.74 -4.65
N ASP A 141 -4.09 -15.93 -4.57
CA ASP A 141 -3.43 -16.72 -3.53
C ASP A 141 -3.09 -15.81 -2.36
N LYS A 142 -3.90 -15.88 -1.30
CA LYS A 142 -3.73 -15.04 -0.11
C LYS A 142 -2.50 -15.41 0.70
N ASP A 143 -2.15 -16.69 0.72
CA ASP A 143 -1.02 -17.17 1.52
C ASP A 143 0.31 -16.84 0.84
N ALA A 144 0.38 -16.94 -0.49
CA ALA A 144 1.54 -16.53 -1.28
C ALA A 144 1.56 -15.01 -1.60
N ARG A 145 0.45 -14.28 -1.35
CA ARG A 145 0.23 -12.86 -1.74
C ARG A 145 0.42 -12.63 -3.25
N VAL A 146 -0.07 -13.56 -4.07
CA VAL A 146 0.05 -13.53 -5.52
C VAL A 146 -1.32 -13.41 -6.17
N VAL A 147 -1.41 -12.58 -7.20
CA VAL A 147 -2.58 -12.45 -8.06
C VAL A 147 -2.22 -12.89 -9.47
N ARG A 148 -3.06 -13.72 -10.09
CA ARG A 148 -2.90 -14.13 -11.48
C ARG A 148 -4.16 -13.88 -12.28
N VAL A 149 -4.01 -13.46 -13.53
CA VAL A 149 -5.11 -13.37 -14.51
C VAL A 149 -4.72 -14.24 -15.70
N ALA A 150 -5.53 -15.23 -16.02
CA ALA A 150 -5.23 -16.24 -17.06
C ALA A 150 -3.84 -16.88 -16.87
N GLY A 151 -3.46 -17.17 -15.64
CA GLY A 151 -2.16 -17.76 -15.27
C GLY A 151 -0.99 -16.78 -15.20
N ALA A 152 -1.12 -15.56 -15.76
CA ALA A 152 -0.07 -14.54 -15.71
C ALA A 152 -0.13 -13.76 -14.39
N GLU A 153 1.00 -13.66 -13.70
CA GLU A 153 1.12 -12.91 -12.45
C GLU A 153 0.97 -11.41 -12.67
N ARG A 154 0.30 -10.74 -11.72
CA ARG A 154 0.02 -9.31 -11.76
C ARG A 154 0.64 -8.64 -10.53
N ALA A 155 1.48 -7.65 -10.76
CA ALA A 155 2.09 -6.88 -9.68
C ALA A 155 1.05 -5.97 -9.02
N LEU A 156 0.94 -6.07 -7.69
CA LEU A 156 0.16 -5.19 -6.84
C LEU A 156 1.00 -4.82 -5.62
N THR A 157 0.89 -3.56 -5.17
CA THR A 157 1.48 -3.19 -3.87
C THR A 157 0.78 -3.94 -2.74
N SER A 158 1.41 -4.00 -1.56
CA SER A 158 0.82 -4.67 -0.40
C SER A 158 -0.57 -4.14 -0.07
N TYR A 159 -0.79 -2.82 -0.17
CA TYR A 159 -2.10 -2.21 0.06
C TYR A 159 -3.13 -2.62 -0.99
N GLN A 160 -2.77 -2.58 -2.27
CA GLN A 160 -3.66 -2.97 -3.37
C GLN A 160 -4.06 -4.44 -3.27
N PHE A 161 -3.12 -5.30 -2.90
CA PHE A 161 -3.39 -6.71 -2.67
C PHE A 161 -4.41 -6.93 -1.55
N ASP A 162 -4.25 -6.26 -0.39
CA ASP A 162 -5.17 -6.38 0.74
C ASP A 162 -6.54 -5.79 0.43
N LEU A 163 -6.59 -4.69 -0.30
CA LEU A 163 -7.84 -4.10 -0.78
C LEU A 163 -8.57 -5.04 -1.74
N LEU A 164 -7.84 -5.67 -2.67
CA LEU A 164 -8.41 -6.70 -3.55
C LEU A 164 -8.94 -7.89 -2.76
N CYS A 165 -8.20 -8.37 -1.76
CA CYS A 165 -8.66 -9.45 -0.87
C CYS A 165 -9.92 -9.05 -0.10
N ALA A 166 -9.98 -7.82 0.42
CA ALA A 166 -11.16 -7.32 1.15
C ALA A 166 -12.40 -7.26 0.26
N LEU A 167 -12.24 -6.86 -1.01
CA LEU A 167 -13.29 -6.84 -2.02
C LEU A 167 -13.72 -8.27 -2.41
N ALA A 168 -12.77 -9.17 -2.66
CA ALA A 168 -13.04 -10.57 -3.03
C ALA A 168 -13.75 -11.34 -1.91
N ASP A 169 -13.40 -11.11 -0.63
CA ASP A 169 -14.10 -11.69 0.53
C ASP A 169 -15.55 -11.22 0.64
N ALA A 170 -15.84 -10.06 0.11
CA ALA A 170 -17.18 -9.49 0.07
C ALA A 170 -17.86 -9.66 -1.29
N ALA A 171 -17.39 -10.59 -2.13
CA ALA A 171 -17.90 -10.76 -3.49
C ALA A 171 -19.44 -10.78 -3.57
N GLY A 172 -20.01 -10.00 -4.49
CA GLY A 172 -21.44 -9.79 -4.66
C GLY A 172 -22.10 -8.86 -3.66
N ARG A 173 -21.33 -8.26 -2.74
CA ARG A 173 -21.84 -7.25 -1.79
C ARG A 173 -21.18 -5.90 -2.04
N VAL A 174 -21.98 -4.83 -1.94
CA VAL A 174 -21.45 -3.47 -2.02
C VAL A 174 -20.67 -3.16 -0.73
N MET A 175 -19.44 -2.71 -0.90
CA MET A 175 -18.59 -2.24 0.18
C MET A 175 -18.41 -0.73 0.06
N SER A 176 -18.76 0.02 1.11
CA SER A 176 -18.51 1.46 1.12
C SER A 176 -17.00 1.74 1.21
N ARG A 177 -16.59 2.95 0.82
CA ARG A 177 -15.18 3.37 0.90
C ARG A 177 -14.65 3.30 2.31
N GLU A 178 -15.44 3.76 3.27
CA GLU A 178 -15.11 3.76 4.70
C GLU A 178 -14.90 2.32 5.21
N ARG A 179 -15.81 1.40 4.88
CA ARG A 179 -15.69 -0.03 5.25
C ARG A 179 -14.48 -0.70 4.63
N LEU A 180 -14.13 -0.36 3.39
CA LEU A 180 -12.94 -0.89 2.74
C LEU A 180 -11.69 -0.37 3.44
N MET A 181 -11.65 0.92 3.78
CA MET A 181 -10.53 1.50 4.52
C MET A 181 -10.39 0.90 5.91
N GLU A 182 -11.47 0.81 6.68
CA GLU A 182 -11.49 0.18 8.00
C GLU A 182 -10.95 -1.26 7.92
N LYS A 183 -11.41 -2.04 6.95
CA LYS A 183 -11.01 -3.42 6.78
C LYS A 183 -9.53 -3.57 6.40
N VAL A 184 -8.99 -2.64 5.62
CA VAL A 184 -7.60 -2.67 5.16
C VAL A 184 -6.67 -1.96 6.13
N LYS A 185 -7.02 -0.81 6.67
CA LYS A 185 -6.18 -0.01 7.60
C LYS A 185 -6.37 -0.38 9.08
N GLY A 186 -7.54 -0.90 9.46
CA GLY A 186 -7.83 -1.34 10.83
C GLY A 186 -8.21 -0.22 11.80
N GLU A 187 -8.42 1.00 11.32
CA GLU A 187 -8.89 2.16 12.09
C GLU A 187 -9.90 2.96 11.25
N ALA A 188 -10.91 3.54 11.91
CA ALA A 188 -11.83 4.48 11.29
C ALA A 188 -11.06 5.77 10.94
N LEU A 189 -10.97 6.11 9.67
CA LEU A 189 -10.27 7.30 9.18
C LEU A 189 -11.26 8.38 8.73
N GLU A 190 -10.77 9.62 8.68
CA GLU A 190 -11.51 10.82 8.33
C GLU A 190 -12.33 10.66 7.03
N ALA A 191 -13.53 11.23 7.01
CA ALA A 191 -14.61 10.97 6.06
C ALA A 191 -14.33 11.36 4.56
N PHE A 192 -13.15 11.85 4.21
CA PHE A 192 -12.84 12.38 2.88
C PHE A 192 -11.58 11.81 2.21
N ASP A 193 -11.07 10.67 2.63
CA ASP A 193 -9.89 10.08 2.00
C ASP A 193 -10.24 9.39 0.66
N ARG A 194 -9.93 10.04 -0.45
CA ARG A 194 -10.12 9.52 -1.82
C ARG A 194 -9.06 8.49 -2.24
N SER A 195 -8.15 8.11 -1.37
CA SER A 195 -7.07 7.17 -1.69
C SER A 195 -7.59 5.81 -2.18
N ILE A 196 -8.74 5.37 -1.69
CA ILE A 196 -9.40 4.13 -2.14
C ILE A 196 -9.67 4.15 -3.64
N ASP A 197 -10.14 5.26 -4.19
CA ASP A 197 -10.50 5.37 -5.60
C ASP A 197 -9.27 5.21 -6.49
N VAL A 198 -8.13 5.78 -6.08
CA VAL A 198 -6.83 5.65 -6.75
C VAL A 198 -6.35 4.19 -6.72
N HIS A 199 -6.40 3.56 -5.54
CA HIS A 199 -5.98 2.16 -5.42
C HIS A 199 -6.90 1.22 -6.21
N VAL A 200 -8.22 1.45 -6.23
CA VAL A 200 -9.15 0.68 -7.07
C VAL A 200 -8.83 0.87 -8.54
N ALA A 201 -8.51 2.08 -8.99
CA ALA A 201 -8.11 2.32 -10.39
C ALA A 201 -6.84 1.53 -10.74
N ARG A 202 -5.83 1.48 -9.86
CA ARG A 202 -4.60 0.69 -10.05
C ARG A 202 -4.86 -0.81 -10.05
N ILE A 203 -5.69 -1.31 -9.15
CA ILE A 203 -6.08 -2.72 -9.14
C ILE A 203 -6.77 -3.06 -10.46
N ARG A 204 -7.70 -2.23 -10.94
CA ARG A 204 -8.35 -2.42 -12.23
C ARG A 204 -7.35 -2.48 -13.38
N ALA A 205 -6.36 -1.58 -13.40
CA ALA A 205 -5.31 -1.59 -14.42
C ALA A 205 -4.52 -2.92 -14.44
N ALA A 206 -4.37 -3.56 -13.29
CA ALA A 206 -3.66 -4.83 -13.18
C ALA A 206 -4.52 -6.06 -13.52
N ILE A 207 -5.81 -6.07 -13.16
CA ILE A 207 -6.62 -7.29 -13.22
C ILE A 207 -7.76 -7.27 -14.25
N GLU A 208 -8.20 -6.10 -14.73
CA GLU A 208 -9.25 -6.00 -15.74
C GLU A 208 -8.70 -6.15 -17.16
N ASP A 209 -9.51 -6.64 -18.08
CA ASP A 209 -9.17 -6.66 -19.50
C ASP A 209 -9.25 -5.26 -20.13
N ASP A 210 -10.23 -4.45 -19.70
CA ASP A 210 -10.35 -3.02 -19.97
C ASP A 210 -10.65 -2.26 -18.67
N PRO A 211 -9.68 -1.54 -18.10
CA PRO A 211 -9.87 -0.76 -16.86
C PRO A 211 -10.97 0.31 -16.95
N LYS A 212 -11.29 0.80 -18.15
CA LYS A 212 -12.36 1.79 -18.37
C LYS A 212 -13.74 1.15 -18.41
N ARG A 213 -13.81 -0.17 -18.66
CA ARG A 213 -15.03 -0.98 -18.66
C ARG A 213 -14.87 -2.17 -17.73
N PRO A 214 -14.70 -1.94 -16.42
CA PRO A 214 -14.39 -2.99 -15.47
C PRO A 214 -15.54 -4.00 -15.36
N ARG A 215 -15.18 -5.29 -15.27
CA ARG A 215 -16.12 -6.39 -15.06
C ARG A 215 -15.93 -7.06 -13.69
N ARG A 216 -14.75 -6.92 -13.08
CA ARG A 216 -14.39 -7.54 -11.80
C ARG A 216 -14.69 -6.64 -10.62
N ILE A 217 -14.29 -5.38 -10.67
CA ILE A 217 -14.56 -4.39 -9.62
C ILE A 217 -15.47 -3.31 -10.20
N LEU A 218 -16.74 -3.32 -9.84
CA LEU A 218 -17.75 -2.38 -10.33
C LEU A 218 -17.92 -1.21 -9.36
N THR A 219 -18.13 -0.01 -9.90
CA THR A 219 -18.48 1.17 -9.09
C THR A 219 -19.98 1.26 -8.91
N VAL A 220 -20.43 1.32 -7.65
CA VAL A 220 -21.83 1.65 -7.31
C VAL A 220 -21.87 3.10 -6.87
N ARG A 221 -22.39 3.97 -7.75
CA ARG A 221 -22.41 5.42 -7.53
C ARG A 221 -23.06 5.77 -6.19
N GLY A 222 -22.40 6.63 -5.42
CA GLY A 222 -22.88 7.04 -4.09
C GLY A 222 -22.73 5.99 -2.97
N ALA A 223 -22.41 4.72 -3.29
CA ALA A 223 -22.35 3.64 -2.30
C ALA A 223 -20.97 3.02 -2.11
N GLY A 224 -20.13 2.96 -3.17
CA GLY A 224 -18.79 2.36 -3.07
C GLY A 224 -18.49 1.39 -4.22
N TYR A 225 -17.99 0.20 -3.89
CA TYR A 225 -17.54 -0.80 -4.85
C TYR A 225 -18.15 -2.17 -4.58
N VAL A 226 -18.30 -2.95 -5.63
CA VAL A 226 -18.69 -4.37 -5.55
C VAL A 226 -17.73 -5.20 -6.39
N PHE A 227 -17.28 -6.31 -5.84
CA PHE A 227 -16.52 -7.32 -6.57
C PHE A 227 -17.51 -8.33 -7.16
N ALA A 228 -17.51 -8.48 -8.48
CA ALA A 228 -18.42 -9.36 -9.18
C ALA A 228 -18.12 -10.84 -8.86
N ARG A 229 -19.13 -11.65 -8.62
CA ARG A 229 -18.97 -13.10 -8.41
C ARG A 229 -18.72 -13.85 -9.74
N ALA A 230 -19.51 -13.52 -10.76
CA ALA A 230 -19.29 -14.01 -12.13
C ALA A 230 -18.50 -12.93 -12.89
N GLN A 231 -17.32 -13.25 -13.37
CA GLN A 231 -16.39 -12.27 -13.95
C GLN A 231 -16.06 -12.50 -15.40
N ASP A 232 -16.04 -13.76 -15.81
CA ASP A 232 -15.81 -14.16 -17.19
C ASP A 232 -17.06 -14.96 -17.60
N GLU A 233 -17.64 -14.64 -18.77
CA GLU A 233 -18.61 -15.52 -19.39
C GLU A 233 -17.84 -16.80 -19.75
N ASP A 234 -18.30 -17.94 -19.24
CA ASP A 234 -17.83 -19.24 -19.70
C ASP A 234 -18.10 -19.30 -21.22
N ALA A 235 -16.99 -19.26 -21.99
CA ALA A 235 -17.02 -19.47 -23.42
C ALA A 235 -17.01 -20.97 -23.71
#